data_45c9b0de565f2de8b6f429e520f3ba61
#
_entry.id   45c9b0de565f2de8b6f429e520f3ba61
#
_cell.length_a   1.000
_cell.length_b   1.000
_cell.length_c   1.000
_cell.angle_alpha   90.00
_cell.angle_beta   90.00
_cell.angle_gamma   90.00
#
_symmetry.space_group_name_H-M   'P 1'
#
loop_
_entity.id
_entity.type
_entity.pdbx_description
1 polymer ?
#
loop_
_entity_poly.entity_id
_entity_poly.type
_entity_poly.pdbx_seq_one_letter_code
_entity_poly.pdbx_strand_id
1 'polypeptide(L)'
;LIIEREKKKVSIKADSTYIVAMPQNSLDDLSVELRNRGLSWITCETASYLLIVLLAVIGNSFVLLAIYRNPQLRTVPNYFIAALAMSDIFLPLLSGPQSITVAFLGSWPFSENVCQAQAYFIIILTCASMQILTLTAINRFYRIVRTKNYNRIFTKRNTIIMIL
;
A
#
# COMPACT_ATOMS: atom_id res chain seq x y z
N LEU A 1 44.74 16.47 5.04
CA LEU A 1 45.04 15.16 5.75
C LEU A 1 44.17 14.91 6.97
N ILE A 2 43.33 15.87 7.40
CA ILE A 2 42.41 15.70 8.55
C ILE A 2 40.98 15.41 8.08
N ILE A 3 40.63 15.73 6.85
CA ILE A 3 39.26 15.56 6.28
C ILE A 3 38.98 14.12 5.81
N GLU A 4 40.00 13.28 5.71
CA GLU A 4 39.86 11.92 5.18
C GLU A 4 39.60 10.84 6.25
N ARG A 5 39.67 11.19 7.54
CA ARG A 5 39.52 10.24 8.65
C ARG A 5 38.11 10.08 9.23
N GLU A 6 37.21 10.98 8.90
CA GLU A 6 35.80 10.90 9.37
C GLU A 6 34.91 10.04 8.47
N LYS A 7 35.34 9.71 7.24
CA LYS A 7 34.57 8.88 6.31
C LYS A 7 34.55 7.37 6.59
N LYS A 8 35.16 6.91 7.67
CA LYS A 8 35.37 5.47 7.91
C LYS A 8 34.74 4.92 9.21
N LYS A 9 33.79 5.61 9.81
CA LYS A 9 33.08 5.14 11.01
C LYS A 9 31.57 5.04 10.85
N VAL A 10 31.08 4.60 9.71
CA VAL A 10 29.76 3.97 9.65
C VAL A 10 29.99 2.49 9.48
N SER A 11 30.29 1.83 10.59
CA SER A 11 30.21 0.37 10.68
C SER A 11 28.74 0.00 10.61
N ILE A 12 28.27 -0.23 9.41
CA ILE A 12 26.96 -0.84 9.15
C ILE A 12 27.10 -2.30 9.61
N LYS A 13 26.53 -2.62 10.75
CA LYS A 13 26.10 -3.99 11.03
C LYS A 13 25.02 -4.32 10.01
N ALA A 14 25.43 -4.87 8.90
CA ALA A 14 24.53 -5.43 7.91
C ALA A 14 24.00 -6.74 8.47
N ASP A 15 22.79 -6.70 9.04
CA ASP A 15 21.97 -7.89 9.14
C ASP A 15 20.94 -7.81 8.01
N SER A 16 21.13 -8.71 7.07
CA SER A 16 20.22 -9.24 6.03
C SER A 16 18.92 -8.50 5.76
N THR A 17 18.96 -7.38 5.07
CA THR A 17 17.85 -6.97 4.20
C THR A 17 18.44 -6.03 3.16
N TYR A 18 18.33 -6.35 1.89
CA TYR A 18 18.79 -5.55 0.76
C TYR A 18 17.99 -4.25 0.66
N ILE A 19 18.31 -3.31 1.54
CA ILE A 19 17.97 -1.92 1.34
C ILE A 19 19.01 -1.43 0.33
N VAL A 20 18.56 -1.08 -0.87
CA VAL A 20 19.36 -0.30 -1.80
C VAL A 20 19.64 1.01 -1.09
N ALA A 21 20.78 1.10 -0.40
CA ALA A 21 21.24 2.31 0.24
C ALA A 21 21.57 3.30 -0.88
N MET A 22 20.71 4.29 -1.09
CA MET A 22 21.05 5.42 -1.94
C MET A 22 22.30 6.11 -1.39
N PRO A 23 23.24 6.54 -2.25
CA PRO A 23 24.38 7.32 -1.81
C PRO A 23 23.92 8.55 -1.03
N GLN A 24 24.59 8.88 0.08
CA GLN A 24 24.22 10.02 0.93
C GLN A 24 24.07 11.32 0.13
N ASN A 25 24.95 11.56 -0.86
CA ASN A 25 24.91 12.72 -1.73
C ASN A 25 23.58 12.81 -2.52
N SER A 26 23.02 11.67 -2.96
CA SER A 26 21.74 11.65 -3.67
C SER A 26 20.55 11.99 -2.76
N LEU A 27 20.63 11.65 -1.48
CA LEU A 27 19.61 12.02 -0.49
C LEU A 27 19.66 13.52 -0.17
N ASP A 28 20.87 14.09 -0.08
CA ASP A 28 21.06 15.50 0.18
C ASP A 28 20.56 16.33 -1.02
N ASP A 29 20.91 15.93 -2.26
CA ASP A 29 20.46 16.58 -3.49
C ASP A 29 18.92 16.52 -3.59
N LEU A 30 18.32 15.36 -3.33
CA LEU A 30 16.87 15.18 -3.34
C LEU A 30 16.17 16.07 -2.31
N SER A 31 16.74 16.19 -1.11
CA SER A 31 16.17 17.02 -0.04
C SER A 31 16.18 18.51 -0.42
N VAL A 32 17.24 18.96 -1.08
CA VAL A 32 17.36 20.34 -1.58
C VAL A 32 16.35 20.59 -2.71
N GLU A 33 16.22 19.67 -3.64
CA GLU A 33 15.25 19.75 -4.73
C GLU A 33 13.81 19.81 -4.20
N LEU A 34 13.46 18.96 -3.23
CA LEU A 34 12.14 18.93 -2.59
C LEU A 34 11.81 20.25 -1.88
N ARG A 35 12.80 20.92 -1.27
CA ARG A 35 12.61 22.22 -0.61
C ARG A 35 12.45 23.37 -1.56
N ASN A 36 13.03 23.28 -2.75
CA ASN A 36 13.01 24.35 -3.76
C ASN A 36 11.80 24.28 -4.70
N ARG A 37 10.85 23.34 -4.47
CA ARG A 37 9.64 23.22 -5.29
C ARG A 37 8.77 24.46 -5.20
N GLY A 38 8.24 24.91 -6.35
CA GLY A 38 7.29 26.02 -6.39
C GLY A 38 5.98 25.68 -5.66
N LEU A 39 5.37 26.68 -5.02
CA LEU A 39 4.12 26.52 -4.28
C LEU A 39 2.99 25.90 -5.10
N SER A 40 2.88 26.27 -6.38
CA SER A 40 1.89 25.69 -7.31
C SER A 40 2.09 24.19 -7.51
N TRP A 41 3.33 23.71 -7.55
CA TRP A 41 3.65 22.29 -7.67
C TRP A 41 3.27 21.53 -6.40
N ILE A 42 3.64 22.05 -5.23
CA ILE A 42 3.31 21.47 -3.92
C ILE A 42 1.79 21.36 -3.74
N THR A 43 1.04 22.42 -4.08
CA THR A 43 -0.41 22.42 -3.95
C THR A 43 -1.08 21.43 -4.88
N CYS A 44 -0.62 21.31 -6.13
CA CYS A 44 -1.15 20.37 -7.10
C CYS A 44 -0.90 18.91 -6.66
N GLU A 45 0.29 18.61 -6.21
CA GLU A 45 0.68 17.29 -5.71
C GLU A 45 -0.14 16.89 -4.48
N THR A 46 -0.19 17.77 -3.48
CA THR A 46 -0.95 17.54 -2.23
C THR A 46 -2.44 17.38 -2.49
N ALA A 47 -3.02 18.23 -3.35
CA ALA A 47 -4.44 18.14 -3.73
C ALA A 47 -4.74 16.83 -4.47
N SER A 48 -3.85 16.39 -5.36
CA SER A 48 -4.00 15.13 -6.08
C SER A 48 -3.96 13.92 -5.12
N TYR A 49 -3.05 13.91 -4.17
CA TYR A 49 -2.99 12.88 -3.13
C TYR A 49 -4.26 12.83 -2.30
N LEU A 50 -4.73 14.00 -1.83
CA LEU A 50 -5.96 14.09 -1.05
C LEU A 50 -7.17 13.56 -1.83
N LEU A 51 -7.30 13.94 -3.10
CA LEU A 51 -8.38 13.47 -3.96
C LEU A 51 -8.34 11.95 -4.14
N ILE A 52 -7.16 11.37 -4.39
CA ILE A 52 -7.00 9.92 -4.55
C ILE A 52 -7.40 9.20 -3.26
N VAL A 53 -6.94 9.66 -2.09
CA VAL A 53 -7.29 9.07 -0.78
C VAL A 53 -8.79 9.12 -0.55
N LEU A 54 -9.43 10.25 -0.81
CA LEU A 54 -10.88 10.39 -0.65
C LEU A 54 -11.66 9.46 -1.58
N LEU A 55 -11.30 9.40 -2.86
CA LEU A 55 -11.94 8.52 -3.83
C LEU A 55 -11.75 7.04 -3.47
N ALA A 56 -10.57 6.65 -3.02
CA ALA A 56 -10.27 5.29 -2.60
C ALA A 56 -11.12 4.89 -1.38
N VAL A 57 -11.16 5.72 -0.34
CA VAL A 57 -11.91 5.42 0.88
C VAL A 57 -13.41 5.42 0.61
N ILE A 58 -13.94 6.44 -0.06
CA ILE A 58 -15.38 6.55 -0.34
C ILE A 58 -15.84 5.44 -1.28
N GLY A 59 -15.14 5.23 -2.41
CA GLY A 59 -15.51 4.23 -3.40
C GLY A 59 -15.53 2.81 -2.83
N ASN A 60 -14.46 2.43 -2.12
CA ASN A 60 -14.38 1.10 -1.52
C ASN A 60 -15.35 0.91 -0.34
N SER A 61 -15.66 1.99 0.41
CA SER A 61 -16.70 1.96 1.45
C SER A 61 -18.08 1.69 0.86
N PHE A 62 -18.42 2.28 -0.29
CA PHE A 62 -19.67 1.96 -0.99
C PHE A 62 -19.74 0.51 -1.44
N VAL A 63 -18.64 -0.08 -1.93
CA VAL A 63 -18.57 -1.50 -2.29
C VAL A 63 -18.86 -2.38 -1.08
N LEU A 64 -18.22 -2.14 0.05
CA LEU A 64 -18.45 -2.88 1.29
C LEU A 64 -19.88 -2.73 1.79
N LEU A 65 -20.41 -1.52 1.76
CA LEU A 65 -21.78 -1.22 2.19
C LEU A 65 -22.81 -1.95 1.31
N ALA A 66 -22.59 -1.99 -0.01
CA ALA A 66 -23.47 -2.69 -0.94
C ALA A 66 -23.51 -4.20 -0.66
N ILE A 67 -22.33 -4.83 -0.43
CA ILE A 67 -22.24 -6.25 -0.08
C ILE A 67 -22.85 -6.51 1.31
N TYR A 68 -22.68 -5.59 2.25
CA TYR A 68 -23.24 -5.73 3.60
C TYR A 68 -24.77 -5.63 3.60
N ARG A 69 -25.34 -4.65 2.89
CA ARG A 69 -26.79 -4.40 2.85
C ARG A 69 -27.56 -5.41 2.03
N ASN A 70 -26.95 -5.96 0.96
CA ASN A 70 -27.63 -6.89 0.08
C ASN A 70 -27.13 -8.33 0.26
N PRO A 71 -27.92 -9.21 0.93
CA PRO A 71 -27.56 -10.62 1.13
C PRO A 71 -27.33 -11.39 -0.19
N GLN A 72 -27.96 -10.98 -1.29
CA GLN A 72 -27.78 -11.61 -2.61
C GLN A 72 -26.36 -11.41 -3.16
N LEU A 73 -25.68 -10.34 -2.73
CA LEU A 73 -24.29 -10.06 -3.10
C LEU A 73 -23.27 -10.86 -2.28
N ARG A 74 -23.67 -11.61 -1.25
CA ARG A 74 -22.77 -12.42 -0.40
C ARG A 74 -22.39 -13.74 -1.08
N THR A 75 -21.81 -13.64 -2.27
CA THR A 75 -21.33 -14.77 -3.08
C THR A 75 -19.82 -14.90 -2.96
N VAL A 76 -19.28 -16.09 -3.28
CA VAL A 76 -17.83 -16.37 -3.22
C VAL A 76 -16.99 -15.31 -3.96
N PRO A 77 -17.29 -14.93 -5.21
CA PRO A 77 -16.52 -13.88 -5.90
C PRO A 77 -16.54 -12.53 -5.16
N ASN A 78 -17.66 -12.18 -4.54
CA ASN A 78 -17.80 -10.90 -3.88
C ASN A 78 -17.07 -10.85 -2.52
N TYR A 79 -16.73 -11.99 -1.91
CA TYR A 79 -15.84 -12.01 -0.75
C TYR A 79 -14.42 -11.56 -1.12
N PHE A 80 -13.92 -11.93 -2.29
CA PHE A 80 -12.63 -11.43 -2.78
C PHE A 80 -12.68 -9.92 -3.05
N ILE A 81 -13.79 -9.43 -3.64
CA ILE A 81 -14.00 -7.99 -3.87
C ILE A 81 -14.07 -7.24 -2.54
N ALA A 82 -14.74 -7.79 -1.53
CA ALA A 82 -14.82 -7.19 -0.21
C ALA A 82 -13.44 -7.12 0.47
N ALA A 83 -12.65 -8.20 0.39
CA ALA A 83 -11.30 -8.22 0.94
C ALA A 83 -10.37 -7.21 0.26
N LEU A 84 -10.46 -7.08 -1.08
CA LEU A 84 -9.72 -6.07 -1.83
C LEU A 84 -10.13 -4.66 -1.41
N ALA A 85 -11.45 -4.38 -1.33
CA ALA A 85 -11.96 -3.09 -0.90
C ALA A 85 -11.51 -2.73 0.54
N MET A 86 -11.39 -3.70 1.43
CA MET A 86 -10.81 -3.46 2.76
C MET A 86 -9.34 -3.05 2.67
N SER A 87 -8.51 -3.77 1.92
CA SER A 87 -7.10 -3.40 1.73
C SER A 87 -6.96 -2.01 1.11
N ASP A 88 -7.82 -1.66 0.14
CA ASP A 88 -7.83 -0.37 -0.55
C ASP A 88 -8.31 0.80 0.33
N ILE A 89 -9.00 0.51 1.43
CA ILE A 89 -9.33 1.50 2.47
C ILE A 89 -8.16 1.63 3.47
N PHE A 90 -7.61 0.50 3.95
CA PHE A 90 -6.57 0.53 4.97
C PHE A 90 -5.27 1.15 4.45
N LEU A 91 -4.88 0.85 3.21
CA LEU A 91 -3.65 1.37 2.62
C LEU A 91 -3.60 2.91 2.64
N PRO A 92 -4.57 3.65 2.05
CA PRO A 92 -4.54 5.10 2.07
C PRO A 92 -4.81 5.71 3.46
N LEU A 93 -5.52 5.04 4.35
CA LEU A 93 -5.71 5.53 5.72
C LEU A 93 -4.43 5.46 6.55
N LEU A 94 -3.60 4.43 6.34
CA LEU A 94 -2.34 4.26 7.05
C LEU A 94 -1.21 5.09 6.45
N SER A 95 -1.13 5.18 5.11
CA SER A 95 -0.03 5.87 4.42
C SER A 95 -0.37 7.29 3.96
N GLY A 96 -1.65 7.59 3.73
CA GLY A 96 -2.11 8.85 3.18
C GLY A 96 -1.72 10.07 4.01
N PRO A 97 -1.99 10.11 5.33
CA PRO A 97 -1.62 11.24 6.16
C PRO A 97 -0.13 11.56 6.14
N GLN A 98 0.73 10.52 6.18
CA GLN A 98 2.17 10.71 6.11
C GLN A 98 2.61 11.19 4.72
N SER A 99 2.07 10.59 3.65
CA SER A 99 2.39 10.99 2.28
C SER A 99 1.98 12.44 1.99
N ILE A 100 0.79 12.85 2.44
CA ILE A 100 0.31 14.23 2.32
C ILE A 100 1.22 15.19 3.09
N THR A 101 1.62 14.84 4.31
CA THR A 101 2.51 15.66 5.14
C THR A 101 3.87 15.83 4.47
N VAL A 102 4.46 14.76 3.95
CA VAL A 102 5.74 14.80 3.25
C VAL A 102 5.63 15.58 1.94
N ALA A 103 4.55 15.43 1.18
CA ALA A 103 4.31 16.19 -0.04
C ALA A 103 4.23 17.70 0.25
N PHE A 104 3.60 18.08 1.36
CA PHE A 104 3.46 19.48 1.76
C PHE A 104 4.74 20.06 2.34
N LEU A 105 5.41 19.35 3.26
CA LEU A 105 6.60 19.84 3.97
C LEU A 105 7.90 19.68 3.16
N GLY A 106 7.93 18.75 2.19
CA GLY A 106 9.15 18.39 1.46
C GLY A 106 10.20 17.65 2.32
N SER A 107 9.81 17.16 3.48
CA SER A 107 10.68 16.45 4.42
C SER A 107 9.89 15.45 5.26
N TRP A 108 10.59 14.46 5.83
CA TRP A 108 9.99 13.48 6.74
C TRP A 108 10.02 13.97 8.19
N PRO A 109 8.89 14.42 8.78
CA PRO A 109 8.87 14.95 10.14
C PRO A 109 8.64 13.89 11.22
N PHE A 110 8.43 12.63 10.85
CA PHE A 110 8.06 11.57 11.77
C PHE A 110 9.29 10.80 12.27
N SER A 111 9.13 10.05 13.36
CA SER A 111 10.19 9.21 13.91
C SER A 111 10.52 8.02 12.98
N GLU A 112 11.73 7.47 13.15
CA GLU A 112 12.19 6.27 12.43
C GLU A 112 11.23 5.09 12.60
N ASN A 113 10.69 4.88 13.80
CA ASN A 113 9.72 3.81 14.08
C ASN A 113 8.44 3.94 13.23
N VAL A 114 7.96 5.17 13.00
CA VAL A 114 6.80 5.43 12.13
C VAL A 114 7.12 5.10 10.68
N CYS A 115 8.32 5.45 10.22
CA CYS A 115 8.78 5.13 8.88
C CYS A 115 8.82 3.62 8.64
N GLN A 116 9.43 2.87 9.56
CA GLN A 116 9.52 1.41 9.47
C GLN A 116 8.14 0.75 9.53
N ALA A 117 7.28 1.18 10.45
CA ALA A 117 5.92 0.67 10.56
C ALA A 117 5.11 0.92 9.30
N GLN A 118 5.20 2.13 8.73
CA GLN A 118 4.52 2.48 7.48
C GLN A 118 5.00 1.59 6.33
N ALA A 119 6.31 1.44 6.15
CA ALA A 119 6.89 0.59 5.11
C ALA A 119 6.40 -0.85 5.23
N TYR A 120 6.38 -1.39 6.45
CA TYR A 120 5.88 -2.74 6.74
C TYR A 120 4.41 -2.91 6.34
N PHE A 121 3.54 -2.00 6.74
CA PHE A 121 2.11 -2.06 6.41
C PHE A 121 1.85 -1.89 4.92
N ILE A 122 2.56 -0.99 4.24
CA ILE A 122 2.44 -0.82 2.78
C ILE A 122 2.79 -2.12 2.07
N ILE A 123 3.92 -2.76 2.42
CA ILE A 123 4.37 -4.00 1.79
C ILE A 123 3.33 -5.11 2.01
N ILE A 124 2.88 -5.32 3.25
CA ILE A 124 1.90 -6.37 3.56
C ILE A 124 0.59 -6.15 2.82
N LEU A 125 0.01 -4.95 2.88
CA LEU A 125 -1.26 -4.66 2.24
C LEU A 125 -1.16 -4.75 0.71
N THR A 126 -0.05 -4.32 0.12
CA THR A 126 0.18 -4.45 -1.32
C THR A 126 0.31 -5.92 -1.73
N CYS A 127 1.09 -6.72 -1.00
CA CYS A 127 1.20 -8.16 -1.25
C CYS A 127 -0.16 -8.86 -1.10
N ALA A 128 -0.92 -8.53 -0.06
CA ALA A 128 -2.27 -9.07 0.14
C ALA A 128 -3.21 -8.73 -1.03
N SER A 129 -3.21 -7.48 -1.50
CA SER A 129 -4.02 -7.06 -2.64
C SER A 129 -3.65 -7.82 -3.91
N MET A 130 -2.36 -8.03 -4.19
CA MET A 130 -1.89 -8.83 -5.33
C MET A 130 -2.34 -10.28 -5.23
N GLN A 131 -2.29 -10.88 -4.05
CA GLN A 131 -2.78 -12.26 -3.82
C GLN A 131 -4.30 -12.34 -4.04
N ILE A 132 -5.07 -11.38 -3.53
CA ILE A 132 -6.53 -11.34 -3.70
C ILE A 132 -6.91 -11.20 -5.18
N LEU A 133 -6.20 -10.36 -5.95
CA LEU A 133 -6.40 -10.24 -7.39
C LEU A 133 -6.13 -11.56 -8.12
N THR A 134 -5.04 -12.25 -7.76
CA THR A 134 -4.68 -13.56 -8.31
C THR A 134 -5.76 -14.60 -8.00
N LEU A 135 -6.21 -14.68 -6.75
CA LEU A 135 -7.29 -15.58 -6.34
C LEU A 135 -8.61 -15.26 -7.05
N THR A 136 -8.90 -13.99 -7.27
CA THR A 136 -10.08 -13.56 -8.04
C THR A 136 -10.02 -14.05 -9.48
N ALA A 137 -8.86 -13.93 -10.13
CA ALA A 137 -8.65 -14.44 -11.49
C ALA A 137 -8.83 -15.97 -11.55
N ILE A 138 -8.24 -16.70 -10.61
CA ILE A 138 -8.37 -18.15 -10.50
C ILE A 138 -9.84 -18.54 -10.25
N ASN A 139 -10.53 -17.84 -9.35
CA ASN A 139 -11.95 -18.08 -9.08
C ASN A 139 -12.82 -17.92 -10.33
N ARG A 140 -12.58 -16.85 -11.10
CA ARG A 140 -13.28 -16.63 -12.37
C ARG A 140 -13.00 -17.72 -13.39
N PHE A 141 -11.74 -18.16 -13.53
CA PHE A 141 -11.34 -19.25 -14.41
C PHE A 141 -12.08 -20.54 -14.06
N TYR A 142 -12.05 -20.96 -12.79
CA TYR A 142 -12.76 -22.19 -12.37
C TYR A 142 -14.25 -22.09 -12.56
N ARG A 143 -14.86 -20.94 -12.35
CA ARG A 143 -16.31 -20.72 -12.52
C ARG A 143 -16.75 -20.87 -13.99
N ILE A 144 -15.89 -20.45 -14.94
CA ILE A 144 -16.24 -20.43 -16.37
C ILE A 144 -15.79 -21.75 -17.06
N VAL A 145 -14.55 -22.21 -16.79
CA VAL A 145 -13.92 -23.30 -17.53
C VAL A 145 -14.05 -24.64 -16.82
N ARG A 146 -13.92 -24.65 -15.50
CA ARG A 146 -13.87 -25.89 -14.68
C ARG A 146 -15.04 -25.98 -13.71
N THR A 147 -16.26 -25.79 -14.19
CA THR A 147 -17.50 -25.69 -13.39
C THR A 147 -17.75 -26.92 -12.48
N LYS A 148 -17.38 -28.14 -12.93
CA LYS A 148 -17.56 -29.38 -12.15
C LYS A 148 -16.86 -29.35 -10.79
N ASN A 149 -15.69 -28.73 -10.71
CA ASN A 149 -14.88 -28.70 -9.48
C ASN A 149 -15.06 -27.40 -8.67
N TYR A 150 -15.77 -26.43 -9.23
CA TYR A 150 -15.93 -25.11 -8.61
C TYR A 150 -16.50 -25.16 -7.20
N ASN A 151 -17.65 -25.83 -7.03
CA ASN A 151 -18.36 -25.91 -5.74
C ASN A 151 -17.58 -26.69 -4.66
N ARG A 152 -16.65 -27.54 -5.05
CA ARG A 152 -15.79 -28.29 -4.15
C ARG A 152 -14.62 -27.45 -3.62
N ILE A 153 -14.05 -26.62 -4.47
CA ILE A 153 -12.86 -25.79 -4.13
C ILE A 153 -13.28 -24.47 -3.49
N PHE A 154 -14.23 -23.77 -4.11
CA PHE A 154 -14.66 -22.42 -3.73
C PHE A 154 -15.93 -22.47 -2.86
N THR A 155 -15.79 -23.00 -1.66
CA THR A 155 -16.81 -22.86 -0.60
C THR A 155 -16.58 -21.56 0.17
N LYS A 156 -17.60 -21.03 0.82
CA LYS A 156 -17.47 -19.83 1.67
C LYS A 156 -16.32 -19.94 2.67
N ARG A 157 -16.23 -21.11 3.33
CA ARG A 157 -15.17 -21.38 4.32
C ARG A 157 -13.77 -21.37 3.69
N ASN A 158 -13.59 -22.10 2.59
CA ASN A 158 -12.30 -22.16 1.92
C ASN A 158 -11.89 -20.80 1.38
N THR A 159 -12.84 -20.02 0.87
CA THR A 159 -12.60 -18.65 0.38
C THR A 159 -12.06 -17.73 1.47
N ILE A 160 -12.67 -17.78 2.66
CA ILE A 160 -12.17 -16.98 3.79
C ILE A 160 -10.76 -17.42 4.20
N ILE A 161 -10.48 -18.73 4.24
CA ILE A 161 -9.14 -19.26 4.54
C ILE A 161 -8.10 -18.86 3.48
N MET A 162 -8.50 -18.75 2.20
CA MET A 162 -7.60 -18.33 1.12
C MET A 162 -7.26 -16.83 1.15
N ILE A 163 -8.13 -16.02 1.78
CA ILE A 163 -7.95 -14.56 1.91
C ILE A 163 -7.08 -14.22 3.12
N LEU A 164 -7.14 -15.02 4.19
CA LEU A 164 -6.34 -14.85 5.41
C LEU A 164 -4.92 -15.37 5.27
#